data_0603f1c0dca2023873873c1a09465c62
#
_entry.id   0603f1c0dca2023873873c1a09465c62
#
_cell.length_a   1.000
_cell.length_b   1.000
_cell.length_c   1.000
_cell.angle_alpha   90.00
_cell.angle_beta   90.00
_cell.angle_gamma   90.00
#
_symmetry.space_group_name_H-M   'P 1'
#
loop_
_entity.id
_entity.type
_entity.pdbx_description
1 polymer ?
#
loop_
_entity_poly.entity_id
_entity_poly.type
_entity_poly.pdbx_seq_one_letter_code
_entity_poly.pdbx_strand_id
1 'polypeptide(L)'
;MHSVEMRMKHLSSKMGWEIVEEEWSDFKGRIFKNRPKNLIQMLENTVSQSSNLIGFICNDQKLTFGEFNQIVNRIAAGLQKYHVKKGDRVSLLLGIGLEFPLCFFALMKLGAIAVPLNTRFKGEELFYEINDSGSKMLIVDQEYWPSIEAVQNDLKTVEKIFFNGPDLPKGVLPFVELRENQEGTFQRIVLDETDDAIIMYTSGTTGKPKGAILYHRSLIATAMHISDFFAYEPEDRVICVVPLFHITGLAQIMLSHIFSGIPCVYVRTFKVKDVLEIMSSERITRSISVINILWLMINHPEFDRYDFSSYKGAMCGGSPATEEMVKGILNKLPHLKLSIGYGLTESDGIASTTPYEEALRKIEAAGKILPLVDAKIVDEEGKELPPNSVGEIVLRGPTVTKGYWGKPEATKATIVDSWLHTGDIGKLDDEGYIYILDRKKDMINRGGEKIFSLEVENVISRNSKVLEVAVVAVPDKFLGEAVKAAIVLRPGQTADEEEVKNFCSQHLADYKVPKYVEFLDLLPRNPAGKVKKGDLRYIKE
;
A
#
# COMPACT_ATOMS: atom_id res chain seq x y z
N MET A 1 -2.26 28.78 -18.82
CA MET A 1 -1.57 29.46 -17.70
C MET A 1 -2.48 29.72 -16.51
N HIS A 2 -3.69 30.29 -16.67
CA HIS A 2 -4.60 30.59 -15.53
C HIS A 2 -5.06 29.37 -14.72
N SER A 3 -5.17 28.18 -15.32
CA SER A 3 -5.58 26.94 -14.63
C SER A 3 -4.48 26.35 -13.73
N VAL A 4 -3.23 26.57 -14.07
CA VAL A 4 -2.06 26.08 -13.30
C VAL A 4 -1.79 26.96 -12.08
N GLU A 5 -1.93 28.28 -12.22
CA GLU A 5 -1.74 29.22 -11.10
C GLU A 5 -2.85 29.11 -10.04
N MET A 6 -4.09 28.81 -10.45
CA MET A 6 -5.19 28.57 -9.50
C MET A 6 -5.03 27.25 -8.75
N ARG A 7 -4.43 26.21 -9.39
CA ARG A 7 -4.05 24.94 -8.74
C ARG A 7 -2.92 25.13 -7.70
N MET A 8 -2.00 26.09 -7.91
CA MET A 8 -0.85 26.31 -7.01
C MET A 8 -1.20 26.97 -5.68
N LYS A 9 -2.28 27.72 -5.57
CA LYS A 9 -2.69 28.42 -4.32
C LYS A 9 -3.14 27.51 -3.17
N HIS A 10 -3.35 26.20 -3.41
CA HIS A 10 -3.82 25.25 -2.41
C HIS A 10 -2.82 24.14 -2.05
N LEU A 11 -1.57 24.22 -2.53
CA LEU A 11 -0.55 23.18 -2.36
C LEU A 11 0.54 23.62 -1.36
N SER A 12 0.16 24.17 -0.22
CA SER A 12 1.09 24.43 0.88
C SER A 12 1.23 23.19 1.76
N SER A 13 2.47 22.89 2.17
CA SER A 13 2.76 21.91 3.21
C SER A 13 2.14 22.33 4.54
N LYS A 14 1.50 21.43 5.26
CA LYS A 14 0.95 21.67 6.61
C LYS A 14 2.07 21.92 7.63
N MET A 15 3.24 21.30 7.42
CA MET A 15 4.44 21.48 8.21
C MET A 15 5.24 22.72 7.83
N GLY A 16 4.77 23.50 6.85
CA GLY A 16 5.46 24.71 6.36
C GLY A 16 6.71 24.40 5.53
N TRP A 17 6.87 23.19 5.01
CA TRP A 17 8.03 22.84 4.18
C TRP A 17 7.96 23.51 2.81
N GLU A 18 9.08 24.06 2.39
CA GLU A 18 9.22 24.71 1.08
C GLU A 18 9.19 23.64 -0.03
N ILE A 19 8.33 23.85 -1.02
CA ILE A 19 8.26 23.04 -2.24
C ILE A 19 8.92 23.82 -3.37
N VAL A 20 9.85 23.17 -4.07
CA VAL A 20 10.58 23.75 -5.21
C VAL A 20 10.39 22.87 -6.44
N GLU A 21 10.60 23.48 -7.62
CA GLU A 21 10.76 22.71 -8.86
C GLU A 21 12.23 22.34 -9.02
N GLU A 22 12.51 21.07 -9.28
CA GLU A 22 13.82 20.57 -9.67
C GLU A 22 13.71 19.84 -11.01
N GLU A 23 14.83 19.83 -11.75
CA GLU A 23 14.95 19.11 -13.02
C GLU A 23 15.91 17.95 -12.83
N TRP A 24 15.48 16.76 -13.19
CA TRP A 24 16.26 15.53 -13.16
C TRP A 24 16.42 14.98 -14.58
N SER A 25 17.32 14.06 -14.76
CA SER A 25 17.58 13.44 -16.08
C SER A 25 16.35 12.76 -16.69
N ASP A 26 15.42 12.31 -15.84
CA ASP A 26 14.24 11.53 -16.21
C ASP A 26 12.95 12.35 -16.22
N PHE A 27 12.88 13.44 -15.43
CA PHE A 27 11.73 14.33 -15.46
C PHE A 27 11.98 15.65 -14.70
N LYS A 28 11.13 16.66 -14.94
CA LYS A 28 11.06 17.90 -14.18
C LYS A 28 9.79 17.90 -13.31
N GLY A 29 9.92 18.26 -12.03
CA GLY A 29 8.76 18.27 -11.12
C GLY A 29 9.02 18.93 -9.78
N ARG A 30 8.02 18.87 -8.92
CA ARG A 30 8.01 19.46 -7.58
C ARG A 30 8.58 18.50 -6.55
N ILE A 31 9.31 19.04 -5.57
CA ILE A 31 9.84 18.26 -4.45
C ILE A 31 10.01 19.15 -3.20
N PHE A 32 10.05 18.54 -2.02
CA PHE A 32 10.42 19.23 -0.79
C PHE A 32 11.91 19.62 -0.82
N LYS A 33 12.22 20.92 -0.63
CA LYS A 33 13.56 21.49 -0.79
C LYS A 33 14.59 20.86 0.16
N ASN A 34 14.25 20.79 1.44
CA ASN A 34 15.15 20.36 2.51
C ASN A 34 14.98 18.87 2.86
N ARG A 35 14.72 18.02 1.85
CA ARG A 35 14.60 16.57 2.04
C ARG A 35 15.95 15.92 2.34
N PRO A 36 15.99 14.83 3.11
CA PRO A 36 17.11 13.89 3.09
C PRO A 36 17.38 13.39 1.66
N LYS A 37 18.64 13.17 1.29
CA LYS A 37 18.97 12.72 -0.08
C LYS A 37 18.87 11.21 -0.27
N ASN A 38 18.87 10.44 0.82
CA ASN A 38 18.66 9.00 0.79
C ASN A 38 18.12 8.51 2.14
N LEU A 39 17.62 7.28 2.19
CA LEU A 39 17.01 6.69 3.39
C LEU A 39 18.00 6.57 4.56
N ILE A 40 19.31 6.49 4.28
CA ILE A 40 20.33 6.45 5.35
C ILE A 40 20.47 7.82 6.01
N GLN A 41 20.55 8.87 5.21
CA GLN A 41 20.55 10.23 5.76
C GLN A 41 19.26 10.51 6.55
N MET A 42 18.10 10.01 6.07
CA MET A 42 16.83 10.12 6.80
C MET A 42 16.94 9.47 8.18
N LEU A 43 17.39 8.21 8.26
CA LEU A 43 17.56 7.50 9.53
C LEU A 43 18.59 8.20 10.44
N GLU A 44 19.74 8.60 9.90
CA GLU A 44 20.80 9.26 10.66
C GLU A 44 20.35 10.62 11.24
N ASN A 45 19.54 11.39 10.49
CA ASN A 45 18.93 12.61 10.99
C ASN A 45 18.02 12.33 12.20
N THR A 46 17.16 11.31 12.09
CA THR A 46 16.27 10.91 13.19
C THR A 46 17.06 10.42 14.41
N VAL A 47 18.07 9.58 14.21
CA VAL A 47 18.94 9.08 15.29
C VAL A 47 19.67 10.23 15.98
N SER A 48 20.14 11.22 15.22
CA SER A 48 20.86 12.39 15.81
C SER A 48 19.96 13.23 16.71
N GLN A 49 18.66 13.31 16.41
CA GLN A 49 17.69 14.12 17.14
C GLN A 49 16.97 13.36 18.25
N SER A 50 16.78 12.06 18.08
CA SER A 50 15.88 11.23 18.88
C SER A 50 16.49 9.90 19.37
N SER A 51 17.82 9.83 19.52
CA SER A 51 18.55 8.59 19.82
C SER A 51 17.97 7.79 21.00
N ASN A 52 17.58 8.49 22.06
CA ASN A 52 17.09 7.88 23.30
C ASN A 52 15.57 7.66 23.33
N LEU A 53 14.83 8.11 22.30
CA LEU A 53 13.40 7.90 22.22
C LEU A 53 13.09 6.51 21.69
N ILE A 54 12.07 5.86 22.29
CA ILE A 54 11.56 4.58 21.79
C ILE A 54 10.93 4.85 20.43
N GLY A 55 11.44 4.18 19.40
CA GLY A 55 10.91 4.28 18.03
C GLY A 55 10.14 3.03 17.62
N PHE A 56 10.49 1.87 18.16
CA PHE A 56 10.00 0.58 17.70
C PHE A 56 9.49 -0.25 18.86
N ILE A 57 8.26 -0.72 18.75
CA ILE A 57 7.58 -1.55 19.76
C ILE A 57 6.98 -2.76 19.05
N CYS A 58 7.30 -3.97 19.49
CA CYS A 58 6.68 -5.20 19.01
C CYS A 58 6.58 -6.20 20.17
N ASN A 59 5.36 -6.52 20.59
CA ASN A 59 5.12 -7.26 21.83
C ASN A 59 5.86 -6.59 23.01
N ASP A 60 6.62 -7.37 23.78
CA ASP A 60 7.41 -6.88 24.94
C ASP A 60 8.75 -6.21 24.54
N GLN A 61 9.11 -6.28 23.26
CA GLN A 61 10.37 -5.69 22.78
C GLN A 61 10.17 -4.22 22.44
N LYS A 62 11.08 -3.39 22.98
CA LYS A 62 11.13 -1.94 22.69
C LYS A 62 12.55 -1.57 22.33
N LEU A 63 12.73 -0.84 21.23
CA LEU A 63 14.02 -0.30 20.83
C LEU A 63 13.93 1.22 20.70
N THR A 64 14.93 1.90 21.21
CA THR A 64 15.17 3.30 20.89
C THR A 64 15.71 3.44 19.46
N PHE A 65 15.65 4.64 18.88
CA PHE A 65 16.25 4.87 17.56
C PHE A 65 17.76 4.63 17.56
N GLY A 66 18.45 4.91 18.67
CA GLY A 66 19.87 4.62 18.84
C GLY A 66 20.18 3.13 18.83
N GLU A 67 19.48 2.33 19.64
CA GLU A 67 19.62 0.87 19.68
C GLU A 67 19.29 0.24 18.34
N PHE A 68 18.19 0.69 17.70
CA PHE A 68 17.83 0.26 16.36
C PHE A 68 18.99 0.46 15.38
N ASN A 69 19.55 1.67 15.32
CA ASN A 69 20.65 1.98 14.41
C ASN A 69 21.92 1.17 14.70
N GLN A 70 22.21 0.86 15.97
CA GLN A 70 23.32 -0.01 16.34
C GLN A 70 23.13 -1.44 15.82
N ILE A 71 21.92 -2.00 15.95
CA ILE A 71 21.60 -3.33 15.43
C ILE A 71 21.65 -3.33 13.88
N VAL A 72 21.10 -2.28 13.24
CA VAL A 72 21.21 -2.09 11.78
C VAL A 72 22.67 -2.10 11.32
N ASN A 73 23.58 -1.43 12.05
CA ASN A 73 25.01 -1.43 11.73
C ASN A 73 25.63 -2.85 11.83
N ARG A 74 25.26 -3.62 12.86
CA ARG A 74 25.74 -5.01 13.03
C ARG A 74 25.29 -5.89 11.87
N ILE A 75 24.00 -5.81 11.51
CA ILE A 75 23.44 -6.58 10.38
C ILE A 75 24.11 -6.18 9.07
N ALA A 76 24.33 -4.87 8.83
CA ALA A 76 25.02 -4.39 7.64
C ALA A 76 26.45 -4.94 7.55
N ALA A 77 27.20 -4.89 8.66
CA ALA A 77 28.55 -5.46 8.73
C ALA A 77 28.53 -6.98 8.49
N GLY A 78 27.56 -7.70 9.06
CA GLY A 78 27.36 -9.13 8.83
C GLY A 78 27.08 -9.44 7.35
N LEU A 79 26.13 -8.73 6.73
CA LEU A 79 25.82 -8.91 5.30
C LEU A 79 27.03 -8.58 4.40
N GLN A 80 27.83 -7.57 4.74
CA GLN A 80 29.04 -7.23 3.99
C GLN A 80 30.09 -8.33 4.05
N LYS A 81 30.24 -9.06 5.18
CA LYS A 81 31.08 -10.26 5.26
C LYS A 81 30.65 -11.38 4.31
N TYR A 82 29.35 -11.45 4.02
CA TYR A 82 28.79 -12.35 3.01
C TYR A 82 28.75 -11.71 1.61
N HIS A 83 29.58 -10.67 1.38
CA HIS A 83 29.79 -10.01 0.10
C HIS A 83 28.54 -9.36 -0.51
N VAL A 84 27.60 -8.91 0.32
CA VAL A 84 26.51 -8.03 -0.15
C VAL A 84 27.09 -6.65 -0.46
N LYS A 85 26.78 -6.14 -1.62
CA LYS A 85 27.28 -4.86 -2.14
C LYS A 85 26.18 -4.08 -2.84
N LYS A 86 26.48 -2.83 -3.20
CA LYS A 86 25.56 -1.94 -3.92
C LYS A 86 24.99 -2.61 -5.18
N GLY A 87 23.67 -2.58 -5.30
CA GLY A 87 22.92 -3.17 -6.41
C GLY A 87 22.61 -4.65 -6.26
N ASP A 88 23.13 -5.38 -5.26
CA ASP A 88 22.70 -6.74 -4.97
C ASP A 88 21.26 -6.75 -4.43
N ARG A 89 20.44 -7.73 -4.85
CA ARG A 89 19.09 -7.92 -4.37
C ARG A 89 19.08 -8.93 -3.23
N VAL A 90 18.36 -8.59 -2.16
CA VAL A 90 18.16 -9.47 -1.02
C VAL A 90 16.68 -9.60 -0.73
N SER A 91 16.17 -10.82 -0.81
CA SER A 91 14.79 -11.14 -0.52
C SER A 91 14.52 -11.15 0.98
N LEU A 92 13.43 -10.52 1.40
CA LEU A 92 12.95 -10.44 2.78
C LEU A 92 11.59 -11.14 2.90
N LEU A 93 11.56 -12.36 3.40
CA LEU A 93 10.35 -13.10 3.73
C LEU A 93 10.12 -13.03 5.25
N LEU A 94 9.83 -11.83 5.71
CA LEU A 94 9.70 -11.47 7.11
C LEU A 94 8.31 -10.94 7.43
N GLY A 95 7.76 -11.33 8.57
CA GLY A 95 6.48 -10.84 9.06
C GLY A 95 6.53 -9.39 9.56
N ILE A 96 5.38 -8.90 10.04
CA ILE A 96 5.34 -7.61 10.74
C ILE A 96 6.10 -7.78 12.06
N GLY A 97 7.20 -7.07 12.23
CA GLY A 97 8.06 -7.16 13.41
C GLY A 97 9.27 -6.26 13.29
N LEU A 98 10.21 -6.39 14.24
CA LEU A 98 11.41 -5.54 14.25
C LEU A 98 12.46 -6.01 13.24
N GLU A 99 12.45 -7.28 12.87
CA GLU A 99 13.42 -7.87 11.95
C GLU A 99 13.37 -7.25 10.56
N PHE A 100 12.16 -6.97 10.07
CA PHE A 100 11.99 -6.38 8.74
C PHE A 100 12.65 -4.98 8.64
N PRO A 101 12.30 -3.98 9.47
CA PRO A 101 12.95 -2.67 9.40
C PRO A 101 14.44 -2.73 9.68
N LEU A 102 14.92 -3.62 10.57
CA LEU A 102 16.34 -3.83 10.84
C LEU A 102 17.08 -4.31 9.59
N CYS A 103 16.58 -5.35 8.92
CA CYS A 103 17.16 -5.87 7.68
C CYS A 103 17.07 -4.85 6.54
N PHE A 104 15.93 -4.20 6.39
CA PHE A 104 15.70 -3.18 5.37
C PHE A 104 16.77 -2.08 5.44
N PHE A 105 16.94 -1.44 6.60
CA PHE A 105 17.92 -0.37 6.75
C PHE A 105 19.37 -0.86 6.68
N ALA A 106 19.64 -2.10 7.08
CA ALA A 106 20.97 -2.70 6.88
C ALA A 106 21.31 -2.83 5.37
N LEU A 107 20.35 -3.25 4.55
CA LEU A 107 20.49 -3.30 3.10
C LEU A 107 20.69 -1.89 2.51
N MET A 108 19.90 -0.92 2.96
CA MET A 108 20.06 0.48 2.52
C MET A 108 21.47 0.99 2.82
N LYS A 109 22.06 0.68 3.99
CA LYS A 109 23.44 1.06 4.34
C LYS A 109 24.50 0.49 3.41
N LEU A 110 24.22 -0.62 2.76
CA LEU A 110 25.09 -1.25 1.76
C LEU A 110 24.73 -0.87 0.32
N GLY A 111 23.69 -0.06 0.11
CA GLY A 111 23.16 0.25 -1.22
C GLY A 111 22.60 -0.99 -1.94
N ALA A 112 22.26 -2.02 -1.19
CA ALA A 112 21.59 -3.20 -1.71
C ALA A 112 20.10 -2.94 -1.87
N ILE A 113 19.45 -3.69 -2.76
CA ILE A 113 18.05 -3.55 -3.09
C ILE A 113 17.25 -4.58 -2.30
N ALA A 114 16.32 -4.12 -1.48
CA ALA A 114 15.41 -5.01 -0.76
C ALA A 114 14.33 -5.55 -1.72
N VAL A 115 14.02 -6.84 -1.59
CA VAL A 115 12.92 -7.50 -2.29
C VAL A 115 11.94 -8.04 -1.25
N PRO A 116 10.98 -7.23 -0.78
CA PRO A 116 9.98 -7.67 0.19
C PRO A 116 9.06 -8.72 -0.44
N LEU A 117 9.03 -9.92 0.12
CA LEU A 117 8.21 -11.03 -0.37
C LEU A 117 6.90 -11.13 0.40
N ASN A 118 5.84 -11.47 -0.32
CA ASN A 118 4.52 -11.67 0.27
C ASN A 118 4.50 -12.93 1.14
N THR A 119 4.35 -12.75 2.45
CA THR A 119 4.37 -13.83 3.45
C THR A 119 3.20 -14.84 3.34
N ARG A 120 2.20 -14.54 2.52
CA ARG A 120 1.06 -15.45 2.25
C ARG A 120 1.26 -16.30 1.00
N PHE A 121 2.30 -16.02 0.22
CA PHE A 121 2.63 -16.79 -0.98
C PHE A 121 3.19 -18.17 -0.63
N LYS A 122 3.02 -19.10 -1.56
CA LYS A 122 3.52 -20.47 -1.47
C LYS A 122 4.71 -20.69 -2.41
N GLY A 123 5.31 -21.86 -2.33
CA GLY A 123 6.58 -22.17 -2.97
C GLY A 123 6.75 -21.65 -4.40
N GLU A 124 5.81 -21.93 -5.32
CA GLU A 124 5.93 -21.50 -6.73
C GLU A 124 5.89 -19.98 -6.92
N GLU A 125 5.07 -19.27 -6.13
CA GLU A 125 4.97 -17.82 -6.21
C GLU A 125 6.25 -17.16 -5.67
N LEU A 126 6.77 -17.66 -4.54
CA LEU A 126 8.02 -17.21 -3.95
C LEU A 126 9.21 -17.55 -4.85
N PHE A 127 9.24 -18.76 -5.40
CA PHE A 127 10.25 -19.18 -6.38
C PHE A 127 10.34 -18.21 -7.57
N TYR A 128 9.16 -17.80 -8.09
CA TYR A 128 9.12 -16.86 -9.19
C TYR A 128 9.73 -15.51 -8.81
N GLU A 129 9.29 -14.89 -7.71
CA GLU A 129 9.75 -13.55 -7.32
C GLU A 129 11.24 -13.52 -6.97
N ILE A 130 11.74 -14.54 -6.27
CA ILE A 130 13.15 -14.65 -5.88
C ILE A 130 14.05 -14.79 -7.11
N ASN A 131 13.68 -15.65 -8.07
CA ASN A 131 14.48 -15.85 -9.28
C ASN A 131 14.34 -14.69 -10.28
N ASP A 132 13.13 -14.10 -10.47
CA ASP A 132 12.90 -12.97 -11.37
C ASP A 132 13.64 -11.71 -10.90
N SER A 133 13.71 -11.47 -9.59
CA SER A 133 14.51 -10.40 -9.01
C SER A 133 16.02 -10.67 -9.11
N GLY A 134 16.43 -11.91 -9.26
CA GLY A 134 17.81 -12.35 -9.18
C GLY A 134 18.40 -12.12 -7.78
N SER A 135 17.62 -12.41 -6.75
CA SER A 135 18.05 -12.24 -5.35
C SER A 135 19.24 -13.12 -5.01
N LYS A 136 20.29 -12.51 -4.48
CA LYS A 136 21.53 -13.15 -4.06
C LYS A 136 21.41 -13.81 -2.69
N MET A 137 20.57 -13.26 -1.83
CA MET A 137 20.32 -13.78 -0.49
C MET A 137 18.82 -13.75 -0.18
N LEU A 138 18.45 -14.60 0.79
CA LEU A 138 17.13 -14.65 1.37
C LEU A 138 17.23 -14.57 2.89
N ILE A 139 16.44 -13.70 3.53
CA ILE A 139 16.24 -13.69 4.98
C ILE A 139 14.79 -14.10 5.23
N VAL A 140 14.57 -15.13 6.05
CA VAL A 140 13.26 -15.74 6.23
C VAL A 140 12.93 -16.00 7.70
N ASP A 141 11.72 -15.62 8.13
CA ASP A 141 11.16 -16.02 9.44
C ASP A 141 10.73 -17.49 9.43
N GLN A 142 10.89 -18.14 10.57
CA GLN A 142 10.55 -19.56 10.78
C GLN A 142 9.14 -19.93 10.29
N GLU A 143 8.17 -19.07 10.53
CA GLU A 143 6.76 -19.32 10.17
C GLU A 143 6.53 -19.47 8.66
N TYR A 144 7.43 -18.92 7.82
CA TYR A 144 7.34 -19.00 6.35
C TYR A 144 8.31 -20.02 5.74
N TRP A 145 9.17 -20.63 6.57
CA TRP A 145 10.15 -21.61 6.12
C TRP A 145 9.56 -22.76 5.30
N PRO A 146 8.41 -23.39 5.68
CA PRO A 146 7.85 -24.49 4.91
C PRO A 146 7.59 -24.16 3.44
N SER A 147 7.31 -22.88 3.11
CA SER A 147 7.12 -22.45 1.72
C SER A 147 8.43 -22.29 0.95
N ILE A 148 9.55 -22.07 1.64
CA ILE A 148 10.88 -21.96 1.04
C ILE A 148 11.53 -23.34 0.95
N GLU A 149 11.40 -24.19 1.97
CA GLU A 149 11.98 -25.54 2.01
C GLU A 149 11.62 -26.35 0.76
N ALA A 150 10.37 -26.21 0.30
CA ALA A 150 9.88 -26.90 -0.89
C ALA A 150 10.60 -26.51 -2.20
N VAL A 151 11.20 -25.31 -2.28
CA VAL A 151 11.79 -24.74 -3.50
C VAL A 151 13.25 -24.32 -3.36
N GLN A 152 13.84 -24.44 -2.16
CA GLN A 152 15.18 -23.90 -1.87
C GLN A 152 16.28 -24.39 -2.82
N ASN A 153 16.21 -25.64 -3.25
CA ASN A 153 17.20 -26.25 -4.15
C ASN A 153 17.12 -25.72 -5.58
N ASP A 154 16.01 -25.07 -5.95
CA ASP A 154 15.76 -24.53 -7.29
C ASP A 154 15.99 -23.02 -7.35
N LEU A 155 16.35 -22.38 -6.25
CA LEU A 155 16.68 -20.95 -6.17
C LEU A 155 18.06 -20.69 -6.80
N LYS A 156 18.06 -20.33 -8.09
CA LYS A 156 19.27 -20.30 -8.95
C LYS A 156 20.32 -19.25 -8.55
N THR A 157 19.88 -18.12 -7.97
CA THR A 157 20.74 -16.97 -7.68
C THR A 157 21.03 -16.80 -6.19
N VAL A 158 20.32 -17.52 -5.33
CA VAL A 158 20.45 -17.42 -3.89
C VAL A 158 21.70 -18.18 -3.43
N GLU A 159 22.70 -17.45 -2.96
CA GLU A 159 23.95 -18.01 -2.43
C GLU A 159 23.83 -18.40 -0.95
N LYS A 160 23.05 -17.67 -0.17
CA LYS A 160 22.85 -17.86 1.27
C LYS A 160 21.41 -17.59 1.68
N ILE A 161 20.93 -18.40 2.63
CA ILE A 161 19.63 -18.20 3.30
C ILE A 161 19.91 -18.00 4.78
N PHE A 162 19.39 -16.91 5.35
CA PHE A 162 19.42 -16.63 6.78
C PHE A 162 18.04 -16.91 7.37
N PHE A 163 18.02 -17.77 8.36
CA PHE A 163 16.80 -18.23 9.02
C PHE A 163 16.64 -17.56 10.39
N ASN A 164 15.51 -16.94 10.61
CA ASN A 164 15.13 -16.30 11.86
C ASN A 164 14.17 -17.20 12.65
N GLY A 165 14.73 -18.01 13.52
CA GLY A 165 14.00 -18.96 14.37
C GLY A 165 14.93 -19.84 15.19
N PRO A 166 14.40 -20.55 16.22
CA PRO A 166 15.21 -21.41 17.10
C PRO A 166 15.66 -22.72 16.43
N ASP A 167 14.82 -23.33 15.60
CA ASP A 167 15.07 -24.67 15.04
C ASP A 167 15.69 -24.55 13.64
N LEU A 168 17.02 -24.38 13.60
CA LEU A 168 17.77 -24.10 12.38
C LEU A 168 17.69 -25.27 11.38
N PRO A 169 17.09 -25.07 10.17
CA PRO A 169 17.06 -26.07 9.13
C PRO A 169 18.45 -26.38 8.56
N LYS A 170 18.59 -27.57 7.97
CA LYS A 170 19.86 -27.98 7.35
C LYS A 170 20.19 -27.10 6.14
N GLY A 171 21.43 -26.62 6.07
CA GLY A 171 21.95 -25.90 4.91
C GLY A 171 21.66 -24.40 4.90
N VAL A 172 21.08 -23.86 5.96
CA VAL A 172 20.85 -22.42 6.13
C VAL A 172 21.68 -21.86 7.29
N LEU A 173 21.80 -20.54 7.36
CA LEU A 173 22.55 -19.82 8.40
C LEU A 173 21.59 -19.20 9.42
N PRO A 174 21.94 -19.14 10.71
CA PRO A 174 21.10 -18.49 11.69
C PRO A 174 21.16 -16.96 11.55
N PHE A 175 20.01 -16.30 11.52
CA PHE A 175 19.92 -14.83 11.41
C PHE A 175 20.64 -14.09 12.55
N VAL A 176 20.71 -14.71 13.72
CA VAL A 176 21.42 -14.16 14.89
C VAL A 176 22.89 -13.84 14.60
N GLU A 177 23.55 -14.57 13.67
CA GLU A 177 24.93 -14.27 13.26
C GLU A 177 25.07 -12.88 12.62
N LEU A 178 24.04 -12.41 11.92
CA LEU A 178 24.01 -11.05 11.40
C LEU A 178 23.73 -10.04 12.51
N ARG A 179 22.74 -10.33 13.36
CA ARG A 179 22.24 -9.41 14.40
C ARG A 179 23.25 -9.17 15.53
N GLU A 180 24.00 -10.20 15.92
CA GLU A 180 24.95 -10.16 17.04
C GLU A 180 26.40 -9.97 16.59
N ASN A 181 26.64 -9.65 15.32
CA ASN A 181 27.96 -9.36 14.81
C ASN A 181 28.64 -8.25 15.62
N GLN A 182 29.70 -8.60 16.35
CA GLN A 182 30.38 -7.70 17.30
C GLN A 182 31.14 -6.55 16.62
N GLU A 183 31.55 -6.71 15.36
CA GLU A 183 32.39 -5.72 14.69
C GLU A 183 31.63 -4.42 14.37
N GLY A 184 30.33 -4.49 14.04
CA GLY A 184 29.46 -3.33 13.81
C GLY A 184 29.97 -2.29 12.82
N THR A 185 31.14 -2.53 12.23
CA THR A 185 31.81 -1.65 11.27
C THR A 185 31.69 -2.22 9.87
N PHE A 186 31.32 -1.38 8.93
CA PHE A 186 31.22 -1.71 7.51
C PHE A 186 31.67 -0.54 6.66
N GLN A 187 32.07 -0.82 5.43
CA GLN A 187 32.44 0.23 4.49
C GLN A 187 31.17 1.00 4.05
N ARG A 188 31.11 2.27 4.43
CA ARG A 188 30.03 3.16 4.00
C ARG A 188 30.09 3.38 2.49
N ILE A 189 28.94 3.42 1.86
CA ILE A 189 28.77 3.61 0.42
C ILE A 189 28.09 4.97 0.20
N VAL A 190 28.53 5.67 -0.82
CA VAL A 190 27.85 6.89 -1.28
C VAL A 190 26.63 6.49 -2.08
N LEU A 191 25.47 6.98 -1.66
CA LEU A 191 24.19 6.72 -2.28
C LEU A 191 23.66 8.01 -2.91
N ASP A 192 23.20 7.87 -4.16
CA ASP A 192 22.46 8.91 -4.85
C ASP A 192 20.95 8.78 -4.52
N GLU A 193 20.23 9.91 -4.60
CA GLU A 193 18.78 9.90 -4.38
C GLU A 193 18.02 9.10 -5.46
N THR A 194 18.64 8.80 -6.57
CA THR A 194 18.11 7.98 -7.66
C THR A 194 18.52 6.51 -7.59
N ASP A 195 19.37 6.10 -6.64
CA ASP A 195 19.70 4.67 -6.48
C ASP A 195 18.45 3.86 -6.14
N ASP A 196 18.37 2.65 -6.72
CA ASP A 196 17.26 1.72 -6.45
C ASP A 196 17.33 1.21 -5.02
N ALA A 197 16.20 1.18 -4.33
CA ALA A 197 16.09 0.76 -2.94
C ALA A 197 15.25 -0.52 -2.78
N ILE A 198 14.21 -0.67 -3.59
CA ILE A 198 13.25 -1.75 -3.48
C ILE A 198 12.84 -2.26 -4.86
N ILE A 199 12.66 -3.57 -4.97
CA ILE A 199 11.84 -4.19 -6.02
C ILE A 199 10.61 -4.76 -5.34
N MET A 200 9.45 -4.12 -5.51
CA MET A 200 8.19 -4.53 -4.89
C MET A 200 7.28 -5.18 -5.93
N TYR A 201 6.96 -6.45 -5.74
CA TYR A 201 6.12 -7.19 -6.68
C TYR A 201 4.65 -6.83 -6.54
N THR A 202 4.01 -6.57 -7.68
CA THR A 202 2.58 -6.29 -7.78
C THR A 202 1.89 -7.38 -8.56
N SER A 203 0.64 -7.69 -8.19
CA SER A 203 -0.20 -8.60 -8.97
C SER A 203 -0.55 -7.92 -10.29
N GLY A 204 0.21 -8.18 -11.33
CA GLY A 204 0.00 -7.63 -12.67
C GLY A 204 -1.38 -7.96 -13.23
N THR A 205 -1.85 -7.12 -14.15
CA THR A 205 -3.15 -7.29 -14.82
C THR A 205 -3.17 -8.43 -15.83
N THR A 206 -2.00 -8.92 -16.23
CA THR A 206 -1.81 -9.77 -17.43
C THR A 206 -1.08 -11.09 -17.14
N GLY A 207 -1.04 -11.58 -15.90
CA GLY A 207 -0.37 -12.85 -15.58
C GLY A 207 0.58 -12.77 -14.38
N LYS A 208 1.88 -13.08 -14.58
CA LYS A 208 2.86 -13.12 -13.48
C LYS A 208 3.10 -11.75 -12.84
N PRO A 209 3.38 -11.69 -11.53
CA PRO A 209 3.71 -10.46 -10.83
C PRO A 209 4.88 -9.70 -11.49
N LYS A 210 4.87 -8.37 -11.39
CA LYS A 210 5.94 -7.50 -11.88
C LYS A 210 6.57 -6.76 -10.71
N GLY A 211 7.89 -6.70 -10.66
CA GLY A 211 8.62 -5.99 -9.62
C GLY A 211 8.75 -4.50 -9.95
N ALA A 212 7.97 -3.64 -9.31
CA ALA A 212 8.11 -2.18 -9.43
C ALA A 212 9.39 -1.72 -8.74
N ILE A 213 10.18 -0.87 -9.40
CA ILE A 213 11.44 -0.34 -8.89
C ILE A 213 11.16 0.96 -8.13
N LEU A 214 11.35 0.95 -6.82
CA LEU A 214 11.24 2.11 -5.96
C LEU A 214 12.63 2.54 -5.50
N TYR A 215 12.85 3.85 -5.40
CA TYR A 215 14.18 4.42 -5.20
C TYR A 215 14.19 5.42 -4.04
N HIS A 216 15.36 5.83 -3.58
CA HIS A 216 15.48 6.62 -2.36
C HIS A 216 14.64 7.90 -2.38
N ARG A 217 14.70 8.68 -3.47
CA ARG A 217 13.94 9.94 -3.59
C ARG A 217 12.44 9.72 -3.50
N SER A 218 11.91 8.70 -4.19
CA SER A 218 10.47 8.44 -4.23
C SER A 218 9.93 8.03 -2.85
N LEU A 219 10.65 7.15 -2.18
CA LEU A 219 10.30 6.69 -0.83
C LEU A 219 10.35 7.81 0.21
N ILE A 220 11.35 8.70 0.14
CA ILE A 220 11.45 9.88 1.00
C ILE A 220 10.30 10.85 0.74
N ALA A 221 9.98 11.11 -0.54
CA ALA A 221 8.85 11.96 -0.88
C ALA A 221 7.54 11.43 -0.29
N THR A 222 7.31 10.12 -0.33
CA THR A 222 6.15 9.48 0.31
C THR A 222 6.19 9.60 1.83
N ALA A 223 7.32 9.32 2.49
CA ALA A 223 7.44 9.46 3.94
C ALA A 223 7.16 10.91 4.38
N MET A 224 7.67 11.90 3.65
CA MET A 224 7.40 13.32 3.90
C MET A 224 5.94 13.68 3.63
N HIS A 225 5.32 13.21 2.55
CA HIS A 225 3.89 13.43 2.28
C HIS A 225 3.00 12.95 3.43
N ILE A 226 3.26 11.75 3.95
CA ILE A 226 2.49 11.18 5.06
C ILE A 226 2.72 12.00 6.34
N SER A 227 3.97 12.36 6.62
CA SER A 227 4.32 13.17 7.78
C SER A 227 3.69 14.58 7.71
N ASP A 228 3.68 15.19 6.55
CA ASP A 228 3.01 16.47 6.30
C ASP A 228 1.48 16.36 6.44
N PHE A 229 0.91 15.28 5.90
CA PHE A 229 -0.54 15.05 5.98
C PHE A 229 -1.03 14.93 7.43
N PHE A 230 -0.36 14.10 8.24
CA PHE A 230 -0.72 13.93 9.65
C PHE A 230 -0.26 15.10 10.52
N ALA A 231 0.75 15.87 10.10
CA ALA A 231 1.44 16.87 10.91
C ALA A 231 1.79 16.27 12.29
N TYR A 232 2.59 15.21 12.28
CA TYR A 232 2.89 14.45 13.50
C TYR A 232 3.49 15.33 14.60
N GLU A 233 3.00 15.11 15.82
CA GLU A 233 3.49 15.71 17.06
C GLU A 233 4.37 14.71 17.83
N PRO A 234 5.27 15.15 18.72
CA PRO A 234 6.17 14.26 19.46
C PRO A 234 5.45 13.19 20.31
N GLU A 235 4.19 13.47 20.73
CA GLU A 235 3.36 12.57 21.50
C GLU A 235 2.60 11.55 20.65
N ASP A 236 2.64 11.71 19.34
CA ASP A 236 1.93 10.79 18.43
C ASP A 236 2.57 9.40 18.46
N ARG A 237 1.75 8.38 18.30
CA ARG A 237 2.11 6.98 18.24
C ARG A 237 1.33 6.29 17.14
N VAL A 238 2.05 5.65 16.23
CA VAL A 238 1.48 4.97 15.06
C VAL A 238 1.36 3.47 15.34
N ILE A 239 0.38 2.82 14.73
CA ILE A 239 0.26 1.36 14.73
C ILE A 239 0.49 0.80 13.32
N CYS A 240 1.26 -0.28 13.21
CA CYS A 240 1.49 -1.03 11.98
C CYS A 240 0.79 -2.38 12.05
N VAL A 241 -0.37 -2.47 11.42
CA VAL A 241 -1.16 -3.72 11.24
C VAL A 241 -1.17 -4.19 9.78
N VAL A 242 -0.50 -3.43 8.90
CA VAL A 242 -0.40 -3.71 7.47
C VAL A 242 0.94 -4.35 7.18
N PRO A 243 1.00 -5.44 6.37
CA PRO A 243 2.25 -6.12 6.05
C PRO A 243 3.30 -5.18 5.43
N LEU A 244 4.56 -5.37 5.82
CA LEU A 244 5.69 -4.56 5.36
C LEU A 244 6.17 -4.92 3.94
N PHE A 245 5.71 -6.04 3.39
CA PHE A 245 5.88 -6.33 1.96
C PHE A 245 4.91 -5.54 1.08
N HIS A 246 4.01 -4.76 1.68
CA HIS A 246 3.11 -3.84 0.99
C HIS A 246 3.59 -2.40 1.14
N ILE A 247 3.43 -1.61 0.08
CA ILE A 247 3.91 -0.22 0.08
C ILE A 247 3.32 0.63 1.21
N THR A 248 2.07 0.38 1.61
CA THR A 248 1.43 1.05 2.75
C THR A 248 2.18 0.78 4.05
N GLY A 249 2.49 -0.48 4.36
CA GLY A 249 3.24 -0.84 5.57
C GLY A 249 4.67 -0.28 5.53
N LEU A 250 5.35 -0.44 4.40
CA LEU A 250 6.75 -0.05 4.26
C LEU A 250 6.90 1.48 4.16
N ALA A 251 6.34 2.12 3.13
CA ALA A 251 6.63 3.54 2.87
C ALA A 251 5.75 4.47 3.71
N GLN A 252 4.45 4.18 3.81
CA GLN A 252 3.53 5.10 4.48
C GLN A 252 3.59 4.97 6.01
N ILE A 253 3.85 3.77 6.57
CA ILE A 253 3.93 3.58 8.03
C ILE A 253 5.38 3.57 8.49
N MET A 254 6.18 2.57 8.06
CA MET A 254 7.54 2.39 8.57
C MET A 254 8.45 3.58 8.28
N LEU A 255 8.48 4.08 7.03
CA LEU A 255 9.38 5.19 6.72
C LEU A 255 8.87 6.52 7.30
N SER A 256 7.56 6.78 7.36
CA SER A 256 7.02 8.04 7.88
C SER A 256 7.22 8.20 9.39
N HIS A 257 7.01 7.12 10.19
CA HIS A 257 7.25 7.22 11.63
C HIS A 257 8.74 7.41 11.94
N ILE A 258 9.64 6.74 11.17
CA ILE A 258 11.09 6.92 11.33
C ILE A 258 11.47 8.34 10.93
N PHE A 259 10.99 8.85 9.78
CA PHE A 259 11.24 10.23 9.36
C PHE A 259 10.82 11.25 10.42
N SER A 260 9.67 11.02 11.05
CA SER A 260 9.09 11.92 12.05
C SER A 260 9.65 11.72 13.47
N GLY A 261 10.44 10.69 13.72
CA GLY A 261 11.03 10.40 15.04
C GLY A 261 10.00 9.99 16.09
N ILE A 262 8.87 9.42 15.70
CA ILE A 262 7.78 9.00 16.60
C ILE A 262 7.70 7.47 16.72
N PRO A 263 7.15 6.94 17.85
CA PRO A 263 7.02 5.50 18.05
C PRO A 263 6.02 4.84 17.10
N CYS A 264 6.35 3.59 16.68
CA CYS A 264 5.42 2.71 15.98
C CYS A 264 5.28 1.38 16.71
N VAL A 265 4.03 0.93 16.91
CA VAL A 265 3.71 -0.38 17.45
C VAL A 265 3.45 -1.35 16.29
N TYR A 266 4.31 -2.34 16.14
CA TYR A 266 4.24 -3.38 15.11
C TYR A 266 3.43 -4.57 15.63
N VAL A 267 2.32 -4.88 15.00
CA VAL A 267 1.41 -5.98 15.40
C VAL A 267 1.69 -7.19 14.53
N ARG A 268 2.38 -8.18 15.08
CA ARG A 268 2.86 -9.36 14.35
C ARG A 268 1.73 -10.17 13.72
N THR A 269 0.64 -10.36 14.43
CA THR A 269 -0.51 -11.11 13.96
C THR A 269 -1.78 -10.28 14.10
N PHE A 270 -2.47 -10.06 13.01
CA PHE A 270 -3.74 -9.30 13.03
C PHE A 270 -4.88 -10.17 13.58
N LYS A 271 -5.37 -9.80 14.76
CA LYS A 271 -6.65 -10.22 15.31
C LYS A 271 -7.36 -8.98 15.82
N VAL A 272 -8.61 -8.80 15.47
CA VAL A 272 -9.35 -7.56 15.79
C VAL A 272 -9.30 -7.25 17.27
N LYS A 273 -9.55 -8.24 18.14
CA LYS A 273 -9.51 -8.07 19.59
C LYS A 273 -8.13 -7.58 20.08
N ASP A 274 -7.06 -8.21 19.64
CA ASP A 274 -5.69 -7.85 20.04
C ASP A 274 -5.35 -6.42 19.58
N VAL A 275 -5.81 -6.02 18.39
CA VAL A 275 -5.63 -4.65 17.87
C VAL A 275 -6.39 -3.63 18.72
N LEU A 276 -7.64 -3.92 19.12
CA LEU A 276 -8.42 -3.04 20.00
C LEU A 276 -7.72 -2.83 21.35
N GLU A 277 -7.21 -3.92 21.94
CA GLU A 277 -6.46 -3.87 23.20
C GLU A 277 -5.18 -3.05 23.07
N ILE A 278 -4.37 -3.30 22.03
CA ILE A 278 -3.13 -2.56 21.76
C ILE A 278 -3.42 -1.07 21.52
N MET A 279 -4.44 -0.74 20.73
CA MET A 279 -4.78 0.66 20.46
C MET A 279 -5.15 1.44 21.72
N SER A 280 -5.86 0.79 22.64
CA SER A 280 -6.23 1.37 23.93
C SER A 280 -5.02 1.44 24.88
N SER A 281 -4.34 0.32 25.13
CA SER A 281 -3.26 0.23 26.12
C SER A 281 -2.00 1.02 25.73
N GLU A 282 -1.60 0.99 24.46
CA GLU A 282 -0.48 1.75 23.93
C GLU A 282 -0.87 3.19 23.53
N ARG A 283 -2.15 3.60 23.73
CA ARG A 283 -2.66 4.94 23.42
C ARG A 283 -2.32 5.39 21.99
N ILE A 284 -2.65 4.55 21.02
CA ILE A 284 -2.39 4.84 19.60
C ILE A 284 -3.12 6.12 19.19
N THR A 285 -2.42 6.99 18.45
CA THR A 285 -2.98 8.27 17.99
C THR A 285 -3.27 8.30 16.50
N ARG A 286 -2.51 7.54 15.70
CA ARG A 286 -2.60 7.54 14.23
C ARG A 286 -2.56 6.13 13.67
N SER A 287 -3.29 5.91 12.57
CA SER A 287 -3.17 4.67 11.78
C SER A 287 -3.29 4.91 10.28
N ILE A 288 -2.70 3.99 9.52
CA ILE A 288 -2.88 3.89 8.07
C ILE A 288 -3.23 2.44 7.77
N SER A 289 -4.37 2.22 7.10
CA SER A 289 -4.83 0.86 6.80
C SER A 289 -5.87 0.85 5.67
N VAL A 290 -6.39 -0.32 5.34
CA VAL A 290 -7.62 -0.41 4.53
C VAL A 290 -8.84 -0.11 5.42
N ILE A 291 -9.87 0.52 4.87
CA ILE A 291 -11.06 0.93 5.64
C ILE A 291 -11.77 -0.24 6.31
N ASN A 292 -11.69 -1.44 5.70
CA ASN A 292 -12.27 -2.66 6.25
C ASN A 292 -11.71 -3.02 7.63
N ILE A 293 -10.45 -2.66 7.95
CA ILE A 293 -9.88 -2.89 9.28
C ILE A 293 -10.62 -2.05 10.32
N LEU A 294 -10.80 -0.76 10.07
CA LEU A 294 -11.57 0.10 10.98
C LEU A 294 -13.03 -0.35 11.07
N TRP A 295 -13.62 -0.76 9.94
CA TRP A 295 -14.98 -1.28 9.92
C TRP A 295 -15.15 -2.52 10.76
N LEU A 296 -14.21 -3.49 10.68
CA LEU A 296 -14.20 -4.66 11.54
C LEU A 296 -14.03 -4.30 13.02
N MET A 297 -13.20 -3.33 13.33
CA MET A 297 -12.96 -2.88 14.69
C MET A 297 -14.22 -2.29 15.33
N ILE A 298 -14.87 -1.32 14.67
CA ILE A 298 -16.07 -0.65 15.25
C ILE A 298 -17.29 -1.58 15.36
N ASN A 299 -17.32 -2.66 14.59
CA ASN A 299 -18.37 -3.69 14.63
C ASN A 299 -18.01 -4.88 15.54
N HIS A 300 -16.85 -4.86 16.21
CA HIS A 300 -16.48 -5.93 17.13
C HIS A 300 -17.32 -5.85 18.42
N PRO A 301 -17.86 -6.96 18.95
CA PRO A 301 -18.72 -6.96 20.14
C PRO A 301 -18.11 -6.33 21.39
N GLU A 302 -16.80 -6.37 21.51
CA GLU A 302 -16.07 -5.80 22.65
C GLU A 302 -15.55 -4.37 22.40
N PHE A 303 -15.86 -3.73 21.25
CA PHE A 303 -15.33 -2.41 20.90
C PHE A 303 -15.52 -1.37 22.01
N ASP A 304 -16.72 -1.28 22.58
CA ASP A 304 -17.08 -0.28 23.59
C ASP A 304 -16.40 -0.53 24.97
N ARG A 305 -15.59 -1.58 25.12
CA ARG A 305 -14.79 -1.87 26.32
C ARG A 305 -13.44 -1.16 26.33
N TYR A 306 -13.00 -0.63 25.19
CA TYR A 306 -11.67 -0.05 25.00
C TYR A 306 -11.74 1.47 24.90
N ASP A 307 -10.68 2.15 25.36
CA ASP A 307 -10.56 3.61 25.28
C ASP A 307 -9.85 4.03 23.99
N PHE A 308 -10.56 4.74 23.12
CA PHE A 308 -10.04 5.32 21.88
C PHE A 308 -9.89 6.84 21.94
N SER A 309 -9.94 7.46 23.13
CA SER A 309 -9.83 8.92 23.28
C SER A 309 -8.52 9.50 22.75
N SER A 310 -7.45 8.69 22.72
CA SER A 310 -6.16 9.07 22.13
C SER A 310 -6.12 8.99 20.59
N TYR A 311 -7.08 8.31 19.95
CA TYR A 311 -7.05 8.02 18.51
C TYR A 311 -7.50 9.22 17.70
N LYS A 312 -6.55 10.06 17.30
CA LYS A 312 -6.80 11.37 16.68
C LYS A 312 -7.05 11.31 15.17
N GLY A 313 -6.41 10.36 14.45
CA GLY A 313 -6.47 10.37 12.98
C GLY A 313 -6.19 9.04 12.32
N ALA A 314 -6.96 8.76 11.25
CA ALA A 314 -6.81 7.60 10.40
C ALA A 314 -6.76 8.00 8.93
N MET A 315 -5.88 7.32 8.18
CA MET A 315 -5.89 7.34 6.72
C MET A 315 -6.25 5.94 6.23
N CYS A 316 -7.25 5.85 5.37
CA CYS A 316 -7.69 4.60 4.76
C CYS A 316 -7.50 4.64 3.25
N GLY A 317 -6.96 3.57 2.67
CA GLY A 317 -6.73 3.48 1.24
C GLY A 317 -6.64 2.05 0.74
N GLY A 318 -6.32 1.87 -0.54
CA GLY A 318 -6.08 0.56 -1.15
C GLY A 318 -7.33 -0.31 -1.39
N SER A 319 -8.50 0.11 -0.93
CA SER A 319 -9.81 -0.48 -1.24
C SER A 319 -10.88 0.62 -1.28
N PRO A 320 -11.99 0.42 -2.01
CA PRO A 320 -13.11 1.34 -1.99
C PRO A 320 -13.66 1.54 -0.57
N ALA A 321 -14.01 2.78 -0.23
CA ALA A 321 -14.68 3.15 1.00
C ALA A 321 -16.14 3.46 0.68
N THR A 322 -17.08 2.71 1.27
CA THR A 322 -18.51 3.01 1.10
C THR A 322 -18.95 4.13 2.02
N GLU A 323 -19.99 4.85 1.65
CA GLU A 323 -20.60 5.89 2.48
C GLU A 323 -21.01 5.34 3.86
N GLU A 324 -21.55 4.11 3.91
CA GLU A 324 -21.93 3.44 5.14
C GLU A 324 -20.74 3.24 6.08
N MET A 325 -19.59 2.77 5.55
CA MET A 325 -18.38 2.57 6.34
C MET A 325 -17.88 3.89 6.93
N VAL A 326 -17.77 4.93 6.11
CA VAL A 326 -17.28 6.24 6.55
C VAL A 326 -18.19 6.82 7.63
N LYS A 327 -19.51 6.85 7.39
CA LYS A 327 -20.49 7.35 8.37
C LYS A 327 -20.52 6.51 9.64
N GLY A 328 -20.48 5.18 9.52
CA GLY A 328 -20.46 4.27 10.67
C GLY A 328 -19.23 4.47 11.55
N ILE A 329 -18.04 4.61 10.95
CA ILE A 329 -16.80 4.89 11.69
C ILE A 329 -16.89 6.24 12.41
N LEU A 330 -17.31 7.30 11.73
CA LEU A 330 -17.40 8.64 12.33
C LEU A 330 -18.51 8.76 13.38
N ASN A 331 -19.58 7.96 13.28
CA ASN A 331 -20.61 7.89 14.31
C ASN A 331 -20.10 7.21 15.61
N LYS A 332 -19.28 6.16 15.46
CA LYS A 332 -18.67 5.45 16.62
C LYS A 332 -17.49 6.20 17.22
N LEU A 333 -16.73 6.91 16.40
CA LEU A 333 -15.54 7.68 16.76
C LEU A 333 -15.66 9.14 16.26
N PRO A 334 -16.55 9.96 16.86
CA PRO A 334 -16.88 11.31 16.37
C PRO A 334 -15.70 12.30 16.43
N HIS A 335 -14.68 12.01 17.24
CA HIS A 335 -13.46 12.82 17.34
C HIS A 335 -12.38 12.41 16.34
N LEU A 336 -12.55 11.27 15.66
CA LEU A 336 -11.56 10.75 14.72
C LEU A 336 -11.54 11.59 13.43
N LYS A 337 -10.37 12.06 13.08
CA LYS A 337 -10.10 12.67 11.77
C LYS A 337 -9.85 11.55 10.75
N LEU A 338 -10.86 11.21 9.95
CA LEU A 338 -10.79 10.16 8.94
C LEU A 338 -10.46 10.75 7.57
N SER A 339 -9.54 10.13 6.86
CA SER A 339 -9.17 10.46 5.48
C SER A 339 -9.22 9.22 4.59
N ILE A 340 -9.60 9.42 3.34
CA ILE A 340 -9.50 8.40 2.29
C ILE A 340 -8.35 8.80 1.37
N GLY A 341 -7.46 7.84 1.07
CA GLY A 341 -6.31 8.03 0.20
C GLY A 341 -6.33 7.07 -0.99
N TYR A 342 -5.78 7.52 -2.10
CA TYR A 342 -5.58 6.71 -3.29
C TYR A 342 -4.11 6.70 -3.71
N GLY A 343 -3.69 5.57 -4.21
CA GLY A 343 -2.39 5.34 -4.80
C GLY A 343 -2.18 3.86 -5.13
N LEU A 344 -1.10 3.58 -5.78
CA LEU A 344 -0.68 2.24 -6.20
C LEU A 344 0.81 2.06 -5.89
N THR A 345 1.31 0.84 -5.94
CA THR A 345 2.73 0.57 -5.68
C THR A 345 3.63 1.38 -6.61
N GLU A 346 3.21 1.54 -7.86
CA GLU A 346 3.92 2.30 -8.90
C GLU A 346 3.95 3.82 -8.65
N SER A 347 3.16 4.33 -7.67
CA SER A 347 3.22 5.73 -7.17
C SER A 347 3.66 5.81 -5.71
N ASP A 348 4.46 4.83 -5.23
CA ASP A 348 4.89 4.69 -3.84
C ASP A 348 3.74 4.71 -2.82
N GLY A 349 2.57 4.23 -3.26
CA GLY A 349 1.42 3.98 -2.42
C GLY A 349 0.48 5.15 -2.21
N ILE A 350 0.84 6.39 -2.55
CA ILE A 350 -0.05 7.53 -2.35
C ILE A 350 0.09 8.61 -3.43
N ALA A 351 -1.05 9.05 -3.96
CA ALA A 351 -1.14 10.15 -4.92
C ALA A 351 -2.16 11.21 -4.50
N SER A 352 -3.17 10.81 -3.71
CA SER A 352 -4.18 11.75 -3.20
C SER A 352 -4.66 11.36 -1.81
N THR A 353 -5.18 12.34 -1.06
CA THR A 353 -5.83 12.16 0.24
C THR A 353 -6.99 13.13 0.39
N THR A 354 -8.07 12.69 1.04
CA THR A 354 -9.18 13.58 1.40
C THR A 354 -8.82 14.37 2.65
N PRO A 355 -8.85 15.71 2.63
CA PRO A 355 -8.75 16.50 3.85
C PRO A 355 -9.80 16.08 4.88
N TYR A 356 -9.46 16.05 6.16
CA TYR A 356 -10.36 15.56 7.21
C TYR A 356 -11.72 16.25 7.24
N GLU A 357 -11.72 17.58 7.03
CA GLU A 357 -12.91 18.42 7.05
C GLU A 357 -13.84 18.13 5.85
N GLU A 358 -13.30 17.50 4.81
CA GLU A 358 -13.99 17.19 3.56
C GLU A 358 -14.48 15.74 3.47
N ALA A 359 -14.13 14.89 4.45
CA ALA A 359 -14.38 13.46 4.38
C ALA A 359 -15.87 13.10 4.17
N LEU A 360 -16.79 13.87 4.78
CA LEU A 360 -18.23 13.68 4.58
C LEU A 360 -18.77 14.39 3.34
N ARG A 361 -18.19 15.55 2.96
CA ARG A 361 -18.63 16.30 1.77
C ARG A 361 -18.19 15.62 0.48
N LYS A 362 -17.02 15.02 0.47
CA LYS A 362 -16.38 14.37 -0.70
C LYS A 362 -16.24 12.86 -0.49
N ILE A 363 -17.27 12.23 0.07
CA ILE A 363 -17.23 10.84 0.51
C ILE A 363 -16.97 9.84 -0.62
N GLU A 364 -17.37 10.17 -1.85
CA GLU A 364 -17.13 9.34 -3.04
C GLU A 364 -15.76 9.60 -3.69
N ALA A 365 -15.05 10.66 -3.25
CA ALA A 365 -13.75 10.99 -3.80
C ALA A 365 -12.66 10.15 -3.15
N ALA A 366 -11.68 9.75 -3.96
CA ALA A 366 -10.47 9.08 -3.50
C ALA A 366 -9.40 10.09 -3.02
N GLY A 367 -9.77 11.36 -2.86
CA GLY A 367 -8.97 12.42 -2.28
C GLY A 367 -8.53 13.50 -3.26
N LYS A 368 -7.94 14.55 -2.71
CA LYS A 368 -7.31 15.65 -3.43
C LYS A 368 -5.86 15.31 -3.73
N ILE A 369 -5.39 15.66 -4.91
CA ILE A 369 -4.02 15.41 -5.36
C ILE A 369 -3.01 16.02 -4.38
N LEU A 370 -1.99 15.23 -4.04
CA LEU A 370 -0.92 15.65 -3.13
C LEU A 370 0.01 16.71 -3.77
N PRO A 371 0.67 17.55 -2.96
CA PRO A 371 1.44 18.69 -3.45
C PRO A 371 2.54 18.36 -4.47
N LEU A 372 3.21 17.21 -4.38
CA LEU A 372 4.30 16.84 -5.29
C LEU A 372 3.81 16.02 -6.50
N VAL A 373 2.51 15.72 -6.60
CA VAL A 373 1.95 14.88 -7.66
C VAL A 373 1.19 15.74 -8.66
N ASP A 374 1.41 15.50 -9.93
CA ASP A 374 0.55 15.96 -11.02
C ASP A 374 -0.39 14.82 -11.42
N ALA A 375 -1.64 15.16 -11.70
CA ALA A 375 -2.63 14.22 -12.21
C ALA A 375 -3.43 14.85 -13.35
N LYS A 376 -3.79 14.05 -14.33
CA LYS A 376 -4.74 14.42 -15.39
C LYS A 376 -5.55 13.21 -15.81
N ILE A 377 -6.65 13.44 -16.49
CA ILE A 377 -7.48 12.42 -17.11
C ILE A 377 -7.22 12.43 -18.60
N VAL A 378 -7.01 11.25 -19.18
CA VAL A 378 -6.74 11.10 -20.61
C VAL A 378 -7.72 10.14 -21.28
N ASP A 379 -7.97 10.35 -22.59
CA ASP A 379 -8.72 9.43 -23.44
C ASP A 379 -7.88 8.21 -23.87
N GLU A 380 -8.42 7.38 -24.76
CA GLU A 380 -7.75 6.18 -25.26
C GLU A 380 -6.51 6.49 -26.13
N GLU A 381 -6.45 7.68 -26.72
CA GLU A 381 -5.34 8.20 -27.50
C GLU A 381 -4.28 8.92 -26.64
N GLY A 382 -4.50 9.04 -25.32
CA GLY A 382 -3.60 9.72 -24.38
C GLY A 382 -3.75 11.24 -24.33
N LYS A 383 -4.78 11.80 -24.98
CA LYS A 383 -5.07 13.23 -24.97
C LYS A 383 -5.76 13.63 -23.67
N GLU A 384 -5.32 14.75 -23.08
CA GLU A 384 -5.92 15.29 -21.85
C GLU A 384 -7.36 15.73 -22.07
N LEU A 385 -8.23 15.28 -21.15
CA LEU A 385 -9.64 15.62 -21.11
C LEU A 385 -9.89 16.78 -20.14
N PRO A 386 -10.96 17.58 -20.37
CA PRO A 386 -11.37 18.64 -19.45
C PRO A 386 -11.83 18.08 -18.10
N PRO A 387 -11.84 18.92 -17.03
CA PRO A 387 -12.38 18.53 -15.72
C PRO A 387 -13.75 17.89 -15.81
N ASN A 388 -14.06 16.99 -14.89
CA ASN A 388 -15.28 16.20 -14.80
C ASN A 388 -15.52 15.18 -15.95
N SER A 389 -14.60 15.10 -16.92
CA SER A 389 -14.64 14.05 -17.95
C SER A 389 -14.12 12.73 -17.40
N VAL A 390 -14.65 11.63 -17.93
CA VAL A 390 -14.26 10.27 -17.56
C VAL A 390 -13.20 9.77 -18.53
N GLY A 391 -12.10 9.25 -17.99
CA GLY A 391 -10.99 8.67 -18.75
C GLY A 391 -9.99 7.96 -17.84
N GLU A 392 -8.84 7.60 -18.39
CA GLU A 392 -7.77 6.99 -17.58
C GLU A 392 -7.07 8.06 -16.72
N ILE A 393 -6.87 7.74 -15.44
CA ILE A 393 -6.09 8.58 -14.52
C ILE A 393 -4.61 8.35 -14.82
N VAL A 394 -3.87 9.43 -15.11
CA VAL A 394 -2.42 9.36 -15.24
C VAL A 394 -1.75 10.30 -14.22
N LEU A 395 -0.63 9.82 -13.65
CA LEU A 395 0.08 10.49 -12.57
C LEU A 395 1.51 10.81 -12.98
N ARG A 396 2.05 11.91 -12.45
CA ARG A 396 3.46 12.28 -12.60
C ARG A 396 3.97 12.91 -11.30
N GLY A 397 5.19 12.60 -10.91
CA GLY A 397 5.81 13.16 -9.70
C GLY A 397 7.01 12.36 -9.23
N PRO A 398 7.71 12.84 -8.19
CA PRO A 398 8.89 12.17 -7.65
C PRO A 398 8.58 10.82 -7.00
N THR A 399 7.31 10.52 -6.72
CA THR A 399 6.86 9.25 -6.15
C THR A 399 6.59 8.16 -7.21
N VAL A 400 6.66 8.51 -8.51
CA VAL A 400 6.45 7.53 -9.58
C VAL A 400 7.64 6.60 -9.70
N THR A 401 7.36 5.29 -9.83
CA THR A 401 8.36 4.24 -10.06
C THR A 401 9.22 4.51 -11.29
N LYS A 402 10.45 3.99 -11.31
CA LYS A 402 11.28 3.97 -12.54
C LYS A 402 10.77 2.97 -13.59
N GLY A 403 9.84 2.11 -13.23
CA GLY A 403 9.33 1.04 -14.08
C GLY A 403 9.42 -0.33 -13.41
N TYR A 404 9.46 -1.37 -14.23
CA TYR A 404 9.45 -2.76 -13.76
C TYR A 404 10.79 -3.43 -14.00
N TRP A 405 11.31 -4.11 -12.99
CA TRP A 405 12.58 -4.83 -13.00
C TRP A 405 12.65 -5.84 -14.13
N GLY A 406 13.65 -5.69 -15.02
CA GLY A 406 13.85 -6.58 -16.15
C GLY A 406 12.73 -6.64 -17.18
N LYS A 407 11.79 -5.66 -17.18
CA LYS A 407 10.60 -5.66 -18.06
C LYS A 407 10.49 -4.32 -18.83
N PRO A 408 11.41 -4.02 -19.75
CA PRO A 408 11.43 -2.72 -20.45
C PRO A 408 10.15 -2.44 -21.26
N GLU A 409 9.56 -3.45 -21.88
CA GLU A 409 8.34 -3.26 -22.67
C GLU A 409 7.13 -2.95 -21.77
N ALA A 410 7.01 -3.60 -20.59
CA ALA A 410 5.98 -3.29 -19.63
C ALA A 410 6.18 -1.87 -19.04
N THR A 411 7.43 -1.47 -18.83
CA THR A 411 7.77 -0.11 -18.37
C THR A 411 7.32 0.93 -19.40
N LYS A 412 7.68 0.78 -20.67
CA LYS A 412 7.28 1.68 -21.75
C LYS A 412 5.76 1.78 -21.93
N ALA A 413 5.05 0.66 -21.74
CA ALA A 413 3.60 0.63 -21.84
C ALA A 413 2.90 1.30 -20.64
N THR A 414 3.58 1.39 -19.49
CA THR A 414 3.01 1.93 -18.25
C THR A 414 3.45 3.37 -18.01
N ILE A 415 4.68 3.73 -18.39
CA ILE A 415 5.21 5.08 -18.25
C ILE A 415 5.42 5.68 -19.64
N VAL A 416 4.54 6.60 -20.02
CA VAL A 416 4.56 7.27 -21.33
C VAL A 416 4.80 8.77 -21.10
N ASP A 417 5.84 9.31 -21.71
CA ASP A 417 6.22 10.73 -21.58
C ASP A 417 6.28 11.21 -20.10
N SER A 418 6.88 10.39 -19.23
CA SER A 418 6.98 10.60 -17.78
C SER A 418 5.64 10.57 -17.03
N TRP A 419 4.56 10.14 -17.67
CA TRP A 419 3.26 9.93 -17.03
C TRP A 419 3.03 8.44 -16.77
N LEU A 420 2.71 8.11 -15.53
CA LEU A 420 2.29 6.77 -15.11
C LEU A 420 0.83 6.55 -15.50
N HIS A 421 0.58 5.65 -16.43
CA HIS A 421 -0.75 5.15 -16.76
C HIS A 421 -1.19 4.16 -15.70
N THR A 422 -2.15 4.55 -14.86
CA THR A 422 -2.53 3.78 -13.67
C THR A 422 -3.36 2.55 -13.99
N GLY A 423 -4.03 2.55 -15.14
CA GLY A 423 -5.05 1.56 -15.49
C GLY A 423 -6.35 1.75 -14.69
N ASP A 424 -6.47 2.82 -13.92
CA ASP A 424 -7.70 3.18 -13.20
C ASP A 424 -8.48 4.22 -14.03
N ILE A 425 -9.78 3.99 -14.19
CA ILE A 425 -10.70 4.90 -14.86
C ILE A 425 -11.35 5.79 -13.81
N GLY A 426 -11.39 7.07 -14.07
CA GLY A 426 -11.94 8.03 -13.14
C GLY A 426 -12.17 9.40 -13.73
N LYS A 427 -12.41 10.36 -12.87
CA LYS A 427 -12.53 11.78 -13.21
C LYS A 427 -11.81 12.64 -12.18
N LEU A 428 -11.43 13.83 -12.60
CA LEU A 428 -10.88 14.88 -11.75
C LEU A 428 -11.86 16.06 -11.79
N ASP A 429 -12.33 16.50 -10.61
CA ASP A 429 -13.24 17.64 -10.55
C ASP A 429 -12.49 18.99 -10.56
N ASP A 430 -13.24 20.09 -10.64
CA ASP A 430 -12.69 21.46 -10.67
C ASP A 430 -11.99 21.85 -9.37
N GLU A 431 -12.26 21.15 -8.26
CA GLU A 431 -11.61 21.36 -6.96
C GLU A 431 -10.32 20.53 -6.81
N GLY A 432 -10.00 19.65 -7.78
CA GLY A 432 -8.82 18.79 -7.79
C GLY A 432 -8.99 17.47 -7.01
N TYR A 433 -10.24 17.00 -6.84
CA TYR A 433 -10.52 15.69 -6.27
C TYR A 433 -10.58 14.62 -7.34
N ILE A 434 -9.92 13.49 -7.09
CA ILE A 434 -10.01 12.27 -7.92
C ILE A 434 -11.19 11.43 -7.46
N TYR A 435 -11.96 10.94 -8.44
CA TYR A 435 -12.99 9.93 -8.26
C TYR A 435 -12.62 8.69 -9.06
N ILE A 436 -12.44 7.58 -8.37
CA ILE A 436 -12.17 6.28 -9.02
C ILE A 436 -13.52 5.66 -9.38
N LEU A 437 -13.73 5.40 -10.66
CA LEU A 437 -14.96 4.79 -11.16
C LEU A 437 -14.80 3.29 -11.36
N ASP A 438 -13.66 2.85 -11.87
CA ASP A 438 -13.34 1.43 -12.04
C ASP A 438 -11.86 1.21 -12.39
N ARG A 439 -11.46 -0.06 -12.51
CA ARG A 439 -10.28 -0.45 -13.24
C ARG A 439 -10.59 -0.68 -14.71
N LYS A 440 -9.73 -0.22 -15.60
CA LYS A 440 -9.87 -0.39 -17.06
C LYS A 440 -10.16 -1.86 -17.45
N LYS A 441 -9.55 -2.81 -16.74
CA LYS A 441 -9.72 -4.26 -16.92
C LYS A 441 -10.99 -4.85 -16.28
N ASP A 442 -11.62 -4.14 -15.35
CA ASP A 442 -12.78 -4.59 -14.60
C ASP A 442 -14.08 -3.92 -15.08
N MET A 443 -13.94 -2.88 -15.91
CA MET A 443 -15.06 -2.23 -16.60
C MET A 443 -15.76 -3.25 -17.50
N ILE A 444 -17.09 -3.29 -17.42
CA ILE A 444 -17.94 -4.23 -18.15
C ILE A 444 -18.42 -3.57 -19.45
N ASN A 445 -18.17 -4.22 -20.59
CA ASN A 445 -18.63 -3.75 -21.90
C ASN A 445 -19.83 -4.56 -22.38
N ARG A 446 -21.02 -4.12 -22.02
CA ARG A 446 -22.28 -4.80 -22.38
C ARG A 446 -22.85 -4.22 -23.67
N GLY A 447 -22.54 -4.85 -24.79
CA GLY A 447 -23.09 -4.42 -26.10
C GLY A 447 -22.67 -3.00 -26.53
N GLY A 448 -21.50 -2.53 -26.09
CA GLY A 448 -21.00 -1.17 -26.34
C GLY A 448 -21.24 -0.19 -25.18
N GLU A 449 -22.14 -0.52 -24.24
CA GLU A 449 -22.36 0.28 -23.04
C GLU A 449 -21.28 -0.02 -21.98
N LYS A 450 -20.55 1.02 -21.55
CA LYS A 450 -19.51 0.91 -20.51
C LYS A 450 -20.16 0.99 -19.13
N ILE A 451 -20.07 -0.09 -18.35
CA ILE A 451 -20.61 -0.20 -17.00
C ILE A 451 -19.44 -0.25 -16.02
N PHE A 452 -19.45 0.64 -15.04
CA PHE A 452 -18.45 0.65 -13.98
C PHE A 452 -18.89 -0.29 -12.85
N SER A 453 -18.06 -1.29 -12.57
CA SER A 453 -18.38 -2.30 -11.54
C SER A 453 -18.60 -1.66 -10.17
N LEU A 454 -17.81 -0.65 -9.80
CA LEU A 454 -17.93 0.07 -8.54
C LEU A 454 -19.24 0.84 -8.39
N GLU A 455 -19.81 1.36 -9.48
CA GLU A 455 -21.13 2.04 -9.44
C GLU A 455 -22.22 1.06 -9.02
N VAL A 456 -22.20 -0.14 -9.58
CA VAL A 456 -23.17 -1.20 -9.25
C VAL A 456 -22.92 -1.73 -7.83
N GLU A 457 -21.66 -1.92 -7.43
CA GLU A 457 -21.28 -2.31 -6.07
C GLU A 457 -21.78 -1.29 -5.03
N ASN A 458 -21.59 0.00 -5.29
CA ASN A 458 -22.05 1.07 -4.40
C ASN A 458 -23.57 1.08 -4.22
N VAL A 459 -24.33 0.79 -5.27
CA VAL A 459 -25.79 0.68 -5.15
C VAL A 459 -26.18 -0.54 -4.33
N ILE A 460 -25.64 -1.71 -4.65
CA ILE A 460 -25.96 -2.96 -3.94
C ILE A 460 -25.59 -2.88 -2.46
N SER A 461 -24.48 -2.24 -2.13
CA SER A 461 -23.99 -2.08 -0.74
C SER A 461 -24.93 -1.25 0.15
N ARG A 462 -25.82 -0.41 -0.44
CA ARG A 462 -26.84 0.34 0.31
C ARG A 462 -27.99 -0.55 0.79
N ASN A 463 -28.12 -1.76 0.28
CA ASN A 463 -29.09 -2.73 0.79
C ASN A 463 -28.65 -3.24 2.17
N SER A 464 -29.46 -2.99 3.20
CA SER A 464 -29.15 -3.30 4.61
C SER A 464 -28.84 -4.78 4.89
N LYS A 465 -29.25 -5.70 4.00
CA LYS A 465 -28.98 -7.14 4.10
C LYS A 465 -27.56 -7.50 3.61
N VAL A 466 -26.93 -6.64 2.81
CA VAL A 466 -25.63 -6.90 2.19
C VAL A 466 -24.49 -6.54 3.13
N LEU A 467 -23.55 -7.47 3.33
CA LEU A 467 -22.31 -7.25 4.05
C LEU A 467 -21.19 -6.82 3.10
N GLU A 468 -21.04 -7.55 1.99
CA GLU A 468 -20.01 -7.31 0.97
C GLU A 468 -20.57 -7.64 -0.43
N VAL A 469 -20.04 -6.97 -1.44
CA VAL A 469 -20.39 -7.22 -2.84
C VAL A 469 -19.19 -7.03 -3.75
N ALA A 470 -19.10 -7.86 -4.79
CA ALA A 470 -18.17 -7.67 -5.89
C ALA A 470 -18.93 -7.85 -7.22
N VAL A 471 -18.76 -6.90 -8.13
CA VAL A 471 -19.38 -6.92 -9.45
C VAL A 471 -18.32 -7.19 -10.51
N VAL A 472 -18.62 -8.12 -11.43
CA VAL A 472 -17.70 -8.57 -12.47
C VAL A 472 -18.40 -8.74 -13.82
N ALA A 473 -17.60 -8.63 -14.90
CA ALA A 473 -18.01 -9.06 -16.22
C ALA A 473 -18.03 -10.59 -16.29
N VAL A 474 -19.06 -11.16 -16.88
CA VAL A 474 -19.11 -12.55 -17.32
C VAL A 474 -19.46 -12.61 -18.80
N PRO A 475 -19.00 -13.63 -19.55
CA PRO A 475 -19.33 -13.76 -20.97
C PRO A 475 -20.84 -13.81 -21.22
N ASP A 476 -21.31 -13.06 -22.24
CA ASP A 476 -22.69 -13.08 -22.73
C ASP A 476 -22.71 -13.34 -24.22
N LYS A 477 -23.56 -14.29 -24.63
CA LYS A 477 -23.64 -14.76 -26.02
C LYS A 477 -24.07 -13.67 -27.02
N PHE A 478 -24.87 -12.69 -26.58
CA PHE A 478 -25.46 -11.67 -27.45
C PHE A 478 -24.82 -10.30 -27.28
N LEU A 479 -24.43 -9.95 -26.06
CA LEU A 479 -23.93 -8.62 -25.71
C LEU A 479 -22.42 -8.60 -25.44
N GLY A 480 -21.72 -9.74 -25.63
CA GLY A 480 -20.31 -9.89 -25.32
C GLY A 480 -20.08 -10.11 -23.82
N GLU A 481 -20.53 -9.17 -22.99
CA GLU A 481 -20.43 -9.27 -21.54
C GLU A 481 -21.77 -8.97 -20.84
N ALA A 482 -21.95 -9.55 -19.66
CA ALA A 482 -23.06 -9.26 -18.76
C ALA A 482 -22.56 -8.95 -17.35
N VAL A 483 -23.35 -8.22 -16.60
CA VAL A 483 -23.08 -7.87 -15.20
C VAL A 483 -23.42 -9.07 -14.30
N LYS A 484 -22.47 -9.50 -13.46
CA LYS A 484 -22.68 -10.45 -12.37
C LYS A 484 -22.33 -9.81 -11.05
N ALA A 485 -23.21 -9.94 -10.04
CA ALA A 485 -22.97 -9.54 -8.66
C ALA A 485 -22.73 -10.78 -7.79
N ALA A 486 -21.59 -10.84 -7.11
CA ALA A 486 -21.27 -11.80 -6.06
C ALA A 486 -21.46 -11.12 -4.70
N ILE A 487 -22.34 -11.64 -3.85
CA ILE A 487 -22.85 -10.98 -2.65
C ILE A 487 -22.61 -11.85 -1.42
N VAL A 488 -22.12 -11.26 -0.35
CA VAL A 488 -22.10 -11.82 1.00
C VAL A 488 -23.16 -11.12 1.83
N LEU A 489 -24.10 -11.88 2.39
CA LEU A 489 -25.15 -11.33 3.24
C LEU A 489 -24.67 -11.17 4.68
N ARG A 490 -25.28 -10.23 5.41
CA ARG A 490 -25.05 -10.08 6.86
C ARG A 490 -25.55 -11.35 7.62
N PRO A 491 -24.94 -11.70 8.74
CA PRO A 491 -25.38 -12.85 9.55
C PRO A 491 -26.88 -12.80 9.86
N GLY A 492 -27.59 -13.90 9.58
CA GLY A 492 -29.02 -14.03 9.80
C GLY A 492 -29.93 -13.38 8.77
N GLN A 493 -29.38 -12.74 7.75
CA GLN A 493 -30.14 -12.17 6.63
C GLN A 493 -30.29 -13.20 5.50
N THR A 494 -31.40 -13.07 4.77
CA THR A 494 -31.69 -13.83 3.54
C THR A 494 -32.15 -12.87 2.44
N ALA A 495 -31.74 -13.12 1.22
CA ALA A 495 -32.20 -12.43 0.02
C ALA A 495 -32.17 -13.41 -1.15
N ASP A 496 -32.97 -13.14 -2.17
CA ASP A 496 -32.93 -13.86 -3.43
C ASP A 496 -32.45 -12.94 -4.59
N GLU A 497 -32.25 -13.55 -5.75
CA GLU A 497 -31.75 -12.87 -6.93
C GLU A 497 -32.72 -11.76 -7.41
N GLU A 498 -34.02 -12.01 -7.35
CA GLU A 498 -35.04 -11.05 -7.78
C GLU A 498 -35.09 -9.83 -6.86
N GLU A 499 -34.97 -10.01 -5.56
CA GLU A 499 -34.91 -8.91 -4.58
C GLU A 499 -33.73 -7.98 -4.89
N VAL A 500 -32.55 -8.53 -5.15
CA VAL A 500 -31.37 -7.72 -5.50
C VAL A 500 -31.55 -7.01 -6.82
N LYS A 501 -32.06 -7.67 -7.85
CA LYS A 501 -32.33 -7.07 -9.17
C LYS A 501 -33.37 -5.96 -9.07
N ASN A 502 -34.43 -6.16 -8.32
CA ASN A 502 -35.48 -5.16 -8.09
C ASN A 502 -34.91 -3.94 -7.33
N PHE A 503 -34.06 -4.18 -6.34
CA PHE A 503 -33.38 -3.08 -5.66
C PHE A 503 -32.46 -2.30 -6.61
N CYS A 504 -31.69 -2.98 -7.45
CA CYS A 504 -30.84 -2.33 -8.45
C CYS A 504 -31.63 -1.54 -9.48
N SER A 505 -32.76 -2.07 -9.97
CA SER A 505 -33.58 -1.41 -11.01
C SER A 505 -34.23 -0.10 -10.55
N GLN A 506 -34.37 0.10 -9.23
CA GLN A 506 -34.86 1.35 -8.65
C GLN A 506 -33.80 2.45 -8.62
N HIS A 507 -32.51 2.11 -8.77
CA HIS A 507 -31.39 3.04 -8.56
C HIS A 507 -30.40 3.10 -9.73
N LEU A 508 -30.49 2.17 -10.68
CA LEU A 508 -29.59 2.05 -11.83
C LEU A 508 -30.39 2.02 -13.15
N ALA A 509 -29.72 2.43 -14.22
CA ALA A 509 -30.24 2.18 -15.56
C ALA A 509 -30.35 0.66 -15.81
N ASP A 510 -31.32 0.25 -16.62
CA ASP A 510 -31.66 -1.14 -16.88
C ASP A 510 -30.48 -1.99 -17.36
N TYR A 511 -29.62 -1.44 -18.22
CA TYR A 511 -28.43 -2.12 -18.73
C TYR A 511 -27.36 -2.38 -17.66
N LYS A 512 -27.36 -1.65 -16.52
CA LYS A 512 -26.46 -1.80 -15.39
C LYS A 512 -26.94 -2.82 -14.36
N VAL A 513 -28.22 -3.20 -14.40
CA VAL A 513 -28.79 -4.16 -13.46
C VAL A 513 -28.11 -5.52 -13.66
N PRO A 514 -27.63 -6.19 -12.58
CA PRO A 514 -27.00 -7.49 -12.68
C PRO A 514 -27.89 -8.52 -13.37
N LYS A 515 -27.36 -9.17 -14.42
CA LYS A 515 -28.04 -10.31 -15.06
C LYS A 515 -27.97 -11.55 -14.16
N TYR A 516 -26.84 -11.70 -13.44
CA TYR A 516 -26.58 -12.84 -12.56
C TYR A 516 -26.28 -12.33 -11.15
N VAL A 517 -26.83 -13.02 -10.14
CA VAL A 517 -26.55 -12.78 -8.72
C VAL A 517 -26.11 -14.09 -8.10
N GLU A 518 -24.99 -14.10 -7.41
CA GLU A 518 -24.47 -15.26 -6.67
C GLU A 518 -24.26 -14.87 -5.21
N PHE A 519 -24.81 -15.68 -4.29
CA PHE A 519 -24.58 -15.52 -2.87
C PHE A 519 -23.45 -16.43 -2.42
N LEU A 520 -22.50 -15.85 -1.67
CA LEU A 520 -21.30 -16.53 -1.17
C LEU A 520 -21.17 -16.33 0.34
N ASP A 521 -20.51 -17.27 1.02
CA ASP A 521 -20.16 -17.11 2.43
C ASP A 521 -19.03 -16.07 2.62
N LEU A 522 -18.09 -16.02 1.68
CA LEU A 522 -16.95 -15.07 1.67
C LEU A 522 -16.56 -14.75 0.23
N LEU A 523 -16.15 -13.50 -0.03
CA LEU A 523 -15.53 -13.13 -1.30
C LEU A 523 -14.07 -13.65 -1.38
N PRO A 524 -13.64 -14.20 -2.53
CA PRO A 524 -12.25 -14.61 -2.72
C PRO A 524 -11.33 -13.40 -2.65
N ARG A 525 -10.23 -13.51 -1.89
CA ARG A 525 -9.29 -12.41 -1.67
C ARG A 525 -7.85 -12.82 -1.99
N ASN A 526 -7.09 -11.85 -2.46
CA ASN A 526 -5.66 -12.01 -2.55
C ASN A 526 -5.01 -11.85 -1.14
N PRO A 527 -3.71 -12.17 -1.01
CA PRO A 527 -2.99 -12.02 0.25
C PRO A 527 -2.97 -10.60 0.84
N ALA A 528 -3.15 -9.57 0.02
CA ALA A 528 -3.26 -8.17 0.47
C ALA A 528 -4.69 -7.81 0.95
N GLY A 529 -5.62 -8.78 0.97
CA GLY A 529 -7.00 -8.58 1.40
C GLY A 529 -7.94 -8.02 0.31
N LYS A 530 -7.44 -7.77 -0.91
CA LYS A 530 -8.27 -7.30 -2.04
C LYS A 530 -9.05 -8.44 -2.67
N VAL A 531 -10.30 -8.17 -3.07
CA VAL A 531 -11.14 -9.15 -3.76
C VAL A 531 -10.51 -9.57 -5.09
N LYS A 532 -10.43 -10.88 -5.32
CA LYS A 532 -9.96 -11.49 -6.57
C LYS A 532 -11.12 -11.58 -7.56
N LYS A 533 -11.45 -10.45 -8.21
CA LYS A 533 -12.55 -10.37 -9.19
C LYS A 533 -12.43 -11.41 -10.31
N GLY A 534 -11.19 -11.77 -10.69
CA GLY A 534 -10.94 -12.81 -11.69
C GLY A 534 -11.55 -14.17 -11.34
N ASP A 535 -11.51 -14.55 -10.05
CA ASP A 535 -12.04 -15.83 -9.57
C ASP A 535 -13.58 -15.86 -9.54
N LEU A 536 -14.25 -14.71 -9.77
CA LEU A 536 -15.70 -14.58 -9.81
C LEU A 536 -16.29 -14.55 -11.24
N ARG A 537 -15.43 -14.48 -12.28
CA ARG A 537 -15.82 -14.34 -13.69
C ARG A 537 -16.25 -15.68 -14.32
N TYR A 538 -17.10 -16.42 -13.65
CA TYR A 538 -17.73 -17.63 -14.17
C TYR A 538 -19.24 -17.60 -13.88
N ILE A 539 -19.99 -18.35 -14.66
CA ILE A 539 -21.42 -18.59 -14.44
C ILE A 539 -21.53 -20.01 -13.90
N LYS A 540 -22.11 -20.17 -12.71
CA LYS A 540 -22.53 -21.52 -12.26
C LYS A 540 -23.70 -21.96 -13.14
N GLU A 541 -23.55 -23.08 -13.84
CA GLU A 541 -24.62 -23.76 -14.58
C GLU A 541 -25.69 -24.31 -13.64
#